data_010d8b06dd9abbafb0f19767c4f72307
#
_entry.id   010d8b06dd9abbafb0f19767c4f72307
#
_cell.length_a   1.000
_cell.length_b   1.000
_cell.length_c   1.000
_cell.angle_alpha   90.00
_cell.angle_beta   90.00
_cell.angle_gamma   90.00
#
_symmetry.space_group_name_H-M   'P 1'
#
loop_
_entity.id
_entity.type
_entity.pdbx_description
1 polymer ?
#
loop_
_entity_poly.entity_id
_entity_poly.type
_entity_poly.pdbx_seq_one_letter_code
_entity_poly.pdbx_strand_id
1 'polypeptide(L)'
;MNVINRVVRHTRIMRKNHGEVQSPPFLVLFINSICNMKCDHCFYWTHLNKRDDLTRDEIFALSNSLGPIENLNLSGGEPFLRREFAEICRQFIDVNGVKQIYVPTNGWYTDKVIQAVTDTLKAEALDLFAVELSLDGMPEFHDRFRVAPGSFDRAMATYDALCEVQRRDPRLRIHSISTATDVNVEEIRQLTTYLYDRCPQMDHHNLAIIRGDRKNPALKTPDLAEYARLYDYVRRLWAPREEGRYGSIVEPMLQWAKIQTLTRRTQVASCSAGVLSAVVSANGDVSVCELHEPLGNLRQQSFWEIWSSDRARALRASIARKECYCTTEVFLWPSIVYQPTHLLQAMAGARVWRRIKPLAEGEKIVLPTA
;
A
#
# COMPACT_ATOMS: atom_id res chain seq x y z
N MET A 1 14.21 6.60 -16.36
CA MET A 1 13.65 7.99 -16.45
C MET A 1 14.71 9.01 -16.05
N ASN A 2 14.95 10.08 -16.86
CA ASN A 2 15.93 11.15 -16.59
C ASN A 2 15.54 11.96 -15.33
N VAL A 3 16.51 12.46 -14.58
CA VAL A 3 16.32 13.27 -13.34
C VAL A 3 15.41 14.49 -13.61
N ILE A 4 15.56 15.14 -14.74
CA ILE A 4 14.74 16.29 -15.14
C ILE A 4 13.25 15.90 -15.20
N ASN A 5 12.94 14.78 -15.83
CA ASN A 5 11.56 14.29 -15.94
C ASN A 5 10.95 13.95 -14.57
N ARG A 6 11.77 13.45 -13.63
CA ARG A 6 11.34 13.21 -12.25
C ARG A 6 11.00 14.51 -11.52
N VAL A 7 11.82 15.53 -11.66
CA VAL A 7 11.60 16.84 -11.03
C VAL A 7 10.36 17.52 -11.61
N VAL A 8 10.20 17.52 -12.94
CA VAL A 8 9.01 18.08 -13.61
C VAL A 8 7.73 17.37 -13.15
N ARG A 9 7.76 16.04 -13.10
CA ARG A 9 6.65 15.21 -12.63
C ARG A 9 6.31 15.53 -11.17
N HIS A 10 7.30 15.57 -10.29
CA HIS A 10 7.12 15.91 -8.88
C HIS A 10 6.51 17.31 -8.70
N THR A 11 7.03 18.31 -9.38
CA THR A 11 6.53 19.69 -9.33
C THR A 11 5.09 19.78 -9.85
N ARG A 12 4.75 19.01 -10.89
CA ARG A 12 3.37 18.95 -11.42
C ARG A 12 2.39 18.41 -10.39
N ILE A 13 2.76 17.34 -9.66
CA ILE A 13 1.90 16.77 -8.61
C ILE A 13 1.78 17.73 -7.42
N MET A 14 2.89 18.37 -7.01
CA MET A 14 2.85 19.39 -5.96
C MET A 14 1.86 20.53 -6.26
N ARG A 15 1.83 21.00 -7.52
CA ARG A 15 0.87 22.04 -7.94
C ARG A 15 -0.58 21.59 -7.85
N LYS A 16 -0.86 20.30 -8.07
CA LYS A 16 -2.24 19.77 -7.94
C LYS A 16 -2.79 19.88 -6.52
N ASN A 17 -1.95 19.91 -5.50
CA ASN A 17 -2.37 20.07 -4.11
C ASN A 17 -3.00 21.46 -3.80
N HIS A 18 -2.80 22.43 -4.68
CA HIS A 18 -3.22 23.83 -4.48
C HIS A 18 -4.15 24.34 -5.59
N GLY A 19 -4.53 23.49 -6.54
CA GLY A 19 -5.33 23.85 -7.71
C GLY A 19 -6.79 23.42 -7.62
N GLU A 20 -7.49 23.64 -8.74
CA GLU A 20 -8.84 23.12 -8.95
C GLU A 20 -8.89 21.59 -8.87
N VAL A 21 -10.08 21.06 -8.59
CA VAL A 21 -10.31 19.61 -8.52
C VAL A 21 -9.96 18.97 -9.87
N GLN A 22 -8.93 18.16 -9.86
CA GLN A 22 -8.39 17.48 -11.04
C GLN A 22 -8.41 15.96 -10.82
N SER A 23 -8.10 15.22 -11.90
CA SER A 23 -7.89 13.78 -11.80
C SER A 23 -6.82 13.46 -10.75
N PRO A 24 -7.14 12.62 -9.75
CA PRO A 24 -6.18 12.26 -8.70
C PRO A 24 -5.02 11.49 -9.33
N PRO A 25 -3.76 11.86 -9.05
CA PRO A 25 -2.60 11.15 -9.58
C PRO A 25 -2.38 9.77 -8.93
N PHE A 26 -3.01 9.50 -7.80
CA PHE A 26 -2.93 8.23 -7.07
C PHE A 26 -4.30 7.60 -6.96
N LEU A 27 -4.51 6.46 -7.62
CA LEU A 27 -5.77 5.72 -7.58
C LEU A 27 -5.57 4.44 -6.78
N VAL A 28 -6.43 4.22 -5.80
CA VAL A 28 -6.65 2.92 -5.16
C VAL A 28 -7.88 2.29 -5.80
N LEU A 29 -7.71 1.17 -6.48
CA LEU A 29 -8.79 0.45 -7.15
C LEU A 29 -8.93 -0.95 -6.56
N PHE A 30 -10.06 -1.21 -5.92
CA PHE A 30 -10.44 -2.55 -5.49
C PHE A 30 -11.06 -3.26 -6.70
N ILE A 31 -10.26 -4.08 -7.40
CA ILE A 31 -10.65 -4.66 -8.69
C ILE A 31 -11.59 -5.85 -8.58
N ASN A 32 -11.75 -6.41 -7.39
CA ASN A 32 -12.74 -7.43 -7.06
C ASN A 32 -13.03 -7.47 -5.56
N SER A 33 -14.14 -8.11 -5.18
CA SER A 33 -14.47 -8.43 -3.80
C SER A 33 -14.12 -9.87 -3.42
N ILE A 34 -13.73 -10.72 -4.38
CA ILE A 34 -13.53 -12.15 -4.19
C ILE A 34 -12.22 -12.41 -3.43
N CYS A 35 -12.31 -13.14 -2.31
CA CYS A 35 -11.16 -13.61 -1.55
C CYS A 35 -11.36 -15.04 -1.09
N ASN A 36 -10.30 -15.83 -1.10
CA ASN A 36 -10.27 -17.19 -0.56
C ASN A 36 -9.96 -17.26 0.93
N MET A 37 -9.61 -16.14 1.57
CA MET A 37 -9.27 -16.05 2.99
C MET A 37 -10.28 -15.25 3.80
N LYS A 38 -10.22 -15.40 5.13
CA LYS A 38 -11.10 -14.72 6.09
C LYS A 38 -10.27 -14.14 7.25
N CYS A 39 -9.20 -13.43 6.92
CA CYS A 39 -8.22 -12.92 7.88
C CYS A 39 -8.87 -12.10 9.00
N ASP A 40 -8.40 -12.28 10.24
CA ASP A 40 -8.94 -11.60 11.42
C ASP A 40 -8.76 -10.08 11.37
N HIS A 41 -7.66 -9.60 10.80
CA HIS A 41 -7.35 -8.16 10.67
C HIS A 41 -7.94 -7.50 9.42
N CYS A 42 -8.68 -8.24 8.59
CA CYS A 42 -9.19 -7.72 7.32
C CYS A 42 -10.13 -6.54 7.54
N PHE A 43 -9.77 -5.36 7.03
CA PHE A 43 -10.63 -4.17 7.09
C PHE A 43 -11.69 -4.13 5.98
N TYR A 44 -11.52 -4.95 4.93
CA TYR A 44 -12.45 -5.05 3.80
C TYR A 44 -13.47 -6.20 3.95
N TRP A 45 -13.51 -6.84 5.12
CA TRP A 45 -14.26 -8.08 5.39
C TRP A 45 -15.76 -8.00 5.11
N THR A 46 -16.39 -6.85 5.32
CA THR A 46 -17.83 -6.63 5.06
C THR A 46 -18.16 -6.61 3.57
N HIS A 47 -17.19 -6.33 2.72
CA HIS A 47 -17.32 -6.25 1.26
C HIS A 47 -16.91 -7.54 0.55
N LEU A 48 -16.33 -8.51 1.26
CA LEU A 48 -15.83 -9.73 0.63
C LEU A 48 -16.95 -10.60 0.04
N ASN A 49 -16.71 -11.12 -1.16
CA ASN A 49 -17.53 -12.11 -1.86
C ASN A 49 -18.99 -11.67 -2.13
N LYS A 50 -19.24 -10.39 -2.35
CA LYS A 50 -20.59 -9.82 -2.60
C LYS A 50 -21.11 -10.07 -4.01
N ARG A 51 -20.24 -10.34 -5.00
CA ARG A 51 -20.60 -10.60 -6.40
C ARG A 51 -21.29 -9.42 -7.11
N ASP A 52 -21.02 -8.22 -6.66
CA ASP A 52 -21.49 -6.96 -7.24
C ASP A 52 -20.35 -6.12 -7.82
N ASP A 53 -19.23 -6.78 -8.12
CA ASP A 53 -18.02 -6.16 -8.65
C ASP A 53 -18.29 -5.46 -9.98
N LEU A 54 -17.60 -4.34 -10.21
CA LEU A 54 -17.57 -3.68 -11.51
C LEU A 54 -17.10 -4.66 -12.59
N THR A 55 -17.78 -4.65 -13.72
CA THR A 55 -17.35 -5.36 -14.91
C THR A 55 -16.07 -4.76 -15.46
N ARG A 56 -15.37 -5.49 -16.35
CA ARG A 56 -14.22 -4.94 -17.08
C ARG A 56 -14.58 -3.64 -17.80
N ASP A 57 -15.71 -3.61 -18.48
CA ASP A 57 -16.11 -2.48 -19.30
C ASP A 57 -16.47 -1.24 -18.43
N GLU A 58 -17.05 -1.44 -17.23
CA GLU A 58 -17.25 -0.36 -16.25
C GLU A 58 -15.90 0.21 -15.76
N ILE A 59 -14.91 -0.64 -15.49
CA ILE A 59 -13.55 -0.21 -15.11
C ILE A 59 -12.86 0.53 -16.28
N PHE A 60 -13.04 0.08 -17.51
CA PHE A 60 -12.51 0.75 -18.69
C PHE A 60 -13.19 2.11 -18.92
N ALA A 61 -14.50 2.21 -18.70
CA ALA A 61 -15.22 3.47 -18.74
C ALA A 61 -14.69 4.47 -17.67
N LEU A 62 -14.42 3.99 -16.46
CA LEU A 62 -13.75 4.78 -15.43
C LEU A 62 -12.38 5.29 -15.92
N SER A 63 -11.51 4.40 -16.41
CA SER A 63 -10.19 4.75 -16.93
C SER A 63 -10.29 5.83 -18.03
N ASN A 64 -11.19 5.66 -18.99
CA ASN A 64 -11.41 6.62 -20.07
C ASN A 64 -11.91 8.00 -19.58
N SER A 65 -12.59 8.05 -18.43
CA SER A 65 -13.08 9.28 -17.83
C SER A 65 -12.02 10.04 -17.01
N LEU A 66 -10.94 9.34 -16.60
CA LEU A 66 -9.87 9.91 -15.78
C LEU A 66 -8.75 10.50 -16.64
N GLY A 67 -8.07 11.51 -16.11
CA GLY A 67 -6.84 12.03 -16.68
C GLY A 67 -5.61 11.19 -16.27
N PRO A 68 -4.41 11.76 -16.42
CA PRO A 68 -3.17 11.05 -16.08
C PRO A 68 -3.11 10.58 -14.64
N ILE A 69 -2.79 9.31 -14.45
CA ILE A 69 -2.57 8.63 -13.17
C ILE A 69 -1.09 8.28 -13.08
N GLU A 70 -0.51 8.57 -11.94
CA GLU A 70 0.89 8.36 -11.66
C GLU A 70 1.15 6.95 -11.12
N ASN A 71 0.30 6.54 -10.19
CA ASN A 71 0.44 5.33 -9.42
C ASN A 71 -0.94 4.69 -9.25
N LEU A 72 -1.03 3.42 -9.62
CA LEU A 72 -2.20 2.59 -9.45
C LEU A 72 -1.93 1.58 -8.33
N ASN A 73 -2.67 1.71 -7.23
CA ASN A 73 -2.67 0.74 -6.15
C ASN A 73 -3.88 -0.18 -6.33
N LEU A 74 -3.63 -1.40 -6.77
CA LEU A 74 -4.68 -2.41 -6.90
C LEU A 74 -4.92 -3.06 -5.55
N SER A 75 -6.17 -3.30 -5.22
CA SER A 75 -6.60 -3.94 -3.99
C SER A 75 -7.86 -4.75 -4.24
N GLY A 76 -8.51 -5.22 -3.17
CA GLY A 76 -9.76 -5.97 -3.25
C GLY A 76 -9.87 -7.04 -2.18
N GLY A 77 -10.51 -8.16 -2.51
CA GLY A 77 -10.35 -9.40 -1.79
C GLY A 77 -8.95 -9.98 -2.03
N GLU A 78 -8.82 -10.84 -3.03
CA GLU A 78 -7.51 -11.24 -3.57
C GLU A 78 -7.44 -10.76 -5.03
N PRO A 79 -6.62 -9.74 -5.33
CA PRO A 79 -6.63 -9.10 -6.65
C PRO A 79 -6.34 -10.06 -7.81
N PHE A 80 -5.45 -11.01 -7.62
CA PHE A 80 -5.06 -11.97 -8.66
C PHE A 80 -6.12 -13.04 -8.96
N LEU A 81 -7.27 -13.02 -8.27
CA LEU A 81 -8.45 -13.81 -8.67
C LEU A 81 -9.26 -13.14 -9.79
N ARG A 82 -8.99 -11.86 -10.10
CA ARG A 82 -9.61 -11.16 -11.22
C ARG A 82 -9.05 -11.69 -12.54
N ARG A 83 -9.92 -12.23 -13.41
CA ARG A 83 -9.50 -12.81 -14.69
C ARG A 83 -8.89 -11.78 -15.64
N GLU A 84 -9.49 -10.60 -15.68
CA GLU A 84 -9.09 -9.49 -16.55
C GLU A 84 -7.99 -8.61 -15.94
N PHE A 85 -7.27 -9.11 -14.91
CA PHE A 85 -6.25 -8.34 -14.17
C PHE A 85 -5.26 -7.62 -15.09
N ALA A 86 -4.61 -8.35 -15.99
CA ALA A 86 -3.60 -7.78 -16.89
C ALA A 86 -4.20 -6.83 -17.94
N GLU A 87 -5.44 -7.05 -18.38
CA GLU A 87 -6.15 -6.16 -19.28
C GLU A 87 -6.47 -4.83 -18.60
N ILE A 88 -6.93 -4.88 -17.34
CA ILE A 88 -7.19 -3.69 -16.51
C ILE A 88 -5.90 -2.90 -16.31
N CYS A 89 -4.79 -3.56 -15.95
CA CYS A 89 -3.50 -2.89 -15.80
C CYS A 89 -3.09 -2.19 -17.10
N ARG A 90 -3.16 -2.88 -18.25
CA ARG A 90 -2.81 -2.31 -19.55
C ARG A 90 -3.68 -1.11 -19.91
N GLN A 91 -4.99 -1.19 -19.67
CA GLN A 91 -5.91 -0.06 -19.89
C GLN A 91 -5.41 1.20 -19.18
N PHE A 92 -5.09 1.11 -17.90
CA PHE A 92 -4.59 2.26 -17.12
C PHE A 92 -3.18 2.70 -17.55
N ILE A 93 -2.32 1.79 -17.99
CA ILE A 93 -1.00 2.12 -18.52
C ILE A 93 -1.14 2.91 -19.83
N ASP A 94 -1.96 2.43 -20.75
CA ASP A 94 -2.08 2.98 -22.11
C ASP A 94 -2.88 4.27 -22.13
N VAL A 95 -3.99 4.33 -21.41
CA VAL A 95 -4.92 5.48 -21.43
C VAL A 95 -4.53 6.57 -20.42
N ASN A 96 -4.17 6.16 -19.19
CA ASN A 96 -3.90 7.11 -18.11
C ASN A 96 -2.41 7.33 -17.86
N GLY A 97 -1.53 6.64 -18.59
CA GLY A 97 -0.08 6.80 -18.49
C GLY A 97 0.52 6.31 -17.17
N VAL A 98 -0.12 5.33 -16.52
CA VAL A 98 0.35 4.73 -15.27
C VAL A 98 1.78 4.22 -15.42
N LYS A 99 2.66 4.59 -14.48
CA LYS A 99 4.07 4.20 -14.46
C LYS A 99 4.40 3.22 -13.35
N GLN A 100 3.62 3.18 -12.31
CA GLN A 100 3.86 2.33 -11.15
C GLN A 100 2.57 1.64 -10.72
N ILE A 101 2.64 0.34 -10.51
CA ILE A 101 1.53 -0.49 -9.99
C ILE A 101 2.00 -1.18 -8.73
N TYR A 102 1.18 -1.15 -7.68
CA TYR A 102 1.38 -1.86 -6.42
C TYR A 102 0.20 -2.76 -6.15
N VAL A 103 0.47 -4.02 -5.78
CA VAL A 103 -0.58 -5.04 -5.59
C VAL A 103 -0.26 -5.90 -4.39
N PRO A 104 -1.00 -5.80 -3.28
CA PRO A 104 -0.93 -6.79 -2.22
C PRO A 104 -1.55 -8.12 -2.66
N THR A 105 -0.98 -9.21 -2.20
CA THR A 105 -1.52 -10.57 -2.43
C THR A 105 -1.27 -11.46 -1.24
N ASN A 106 -2.21 -12.38 -1.01
CA ASN A 106 -2.00 -13.44 -0.03
C ASN A 106 -1.09 -14.57 -0.55
N GLY A 107 -0.72 -14.53 -1.84
CA GLY A 107 0.21 -15.46 -2.46
C GLY A 107 -0.30 -16.90 -2.63
N TRP A 108 -1.59 -17.17 -2.43
CA TRP A 108 -2.13 -18.54 -2.46
C TRP A 108 -2.10 -19.17 -3.86
N TYR A 109 -2.34 -18.39 -4.90
CA TYR A 109 -2.51 -18.87 -6.27
C TYR A 109 -1.30 -18.52 -7.14
N THR A 110 -0.18 -19.21 -6.93
CA THR A 110 1.10 -18.96 -7.61
C THR A 110 0.95 -18.78 -9.11
N ASP A 111 0.30 -19.73 -9.80
CA ASP A 111 0.16 -19.69 -11.27
C ASP A 111 -0.59 -18.44 -11.73
N LYS A 112 -1.65 -18.05 -11.02
CA LYS A 112 -2.43 -16.84 -11.37
C LYS A 112 -1.61 -15.57 -11.15
N VAL A 113 -0.85 -15.50 -10.07
CA VAL A 113 0.04 -14.36 -9.79
C VAL A 113 1.08 -14.25 -10.90
N ILE A 114 1.78 -15.34 -11.23
CA ILE A 114 2.83 -15.34 -12.25
C ILE A 114 2.28 -14.98 -13.62
N GLN A 115 1.14 -15.56 -14.01
CA GLN A 115 0.49 -15.25 -15.29
C GLN A 115 0.13 -13.76 -15.38
N ALA A 116 -0.56 -13.22 -14.36
CA ALA A 116 -0.99 -11.83 -14.34
C ALA A 116 0.19 -10.85 -14.33
N VAL A 117 1.24 -11.13 -13.54
CA VAL A 117 2.48 -10.33 -13.49
C VAL A 117 3.18 -10.34 -14.85
N THR A 118 3.38 -11.53 -15.43
CA THR A 118 4.07 -11.67 -16.73
C THR A 118 3.31 -10.97 -17.84
N ASP A 119 1.98 -11.09 -17.86
CA ASP A 119 1.16 -10.45 -18.89
C ASP A 119 1.12 -8.93 -18.73
N THR A 120 1.15 -8.41 -17.50
CA THR A 120 1.21 -6.97 -17.23
C THR A 120 2.56 -6.38 -17.64
N LEU A 121 3.65 -7.09 -17.37
CA LEU A 121 5.01 -6.64 -17.71
C LEU A 121 5.29 -6.59 -19.22
N LYS A 122 4.43 -7.14 -20.07
CA LYS A 122 4.49 -6.92 -21.52
C LYS A 122 4.25 -5.46 -21.92
N ALA A 123 3.67 -4.64 -21.03
CA ALA A 123 3.51 -3.21 -21.24
C ALA A 123 4.86 -2.49 -20.99
N GLU A 124 5.53 -2.07 -22.06
CA GLU A 124 6.85 -1.42 -21.97
C GLU A 124 6.83 -0.06 -21.29
N ALA A 125 5.68 0.61 -21.31
CA ALA A 125 5.50 1.93 -20.72
C ALA A 125 5.50 1.92 -19.18
N LEU A 126 5.40 0.74 -18.54
CA LEU A 126 5.43 0.59 -17.09
C LEU A 126 6.88 0.65 -16.58
N ASP A 127 7.12 1.49 -15.57
CA ASP A 127 8.44 1.64 -14.94
C ASP A 127 8.64 0.67 -13.76
N LEU A 128 7.55 0.32 -13.05
CA LEU A 128 7.60 -0.51 -11.84
C LEU A 128 6.30 -1.29 -11.63
N PHE A 129 6.43 -2.57 -11.32
CA PHE A 129 5.36 -3.43 -10.83
C PHE A 129 5.77 -4.06 -9.50
N ALA A 130 5.14 -3.67 -8.40
CA ALA A 130 5.42 -4.20 -7.08
C ALA A 130 4.34 -5.21 -6.66
N VAL A 131 4.75 -6.43 -6.38
CA VAL A 131 3.93 -7.45 -5.73
C VAL A 131 4.27 -7.46 -4.25
N GLU A 132 3.28 -7.26 -3.39
CA GLU A 132 3.43 -7.18 -1.95
C GLU A 132 2.83 -8.42 -1.28
N LEU A 133 3.70 -9.39 -0.96
CA LEU A 133 3.29 -10.62 -0.27
C LEU A 133 2.86 -10.30 1.16
N SER A 134 1.62 -10.59 1.47
CA SER A 134 1.03 -10.30 2.78
C SER A 134 1.41 -11.40 3.79
N LEU A 135 2.36 -11.11 4.66
CA LEU A 135 2.92 -12.04 5.66
C LEU A 135 2.88 -11.37 7.05
N ASP A 136 2.24 -11.98 8.05
CA ASP A 136 1.94 -11.33 9.34
C ASP A 136 2.61 -11.99 10.56
N GLY A 137 3.46 -12.98 10.37
CA GLY A 137 4.18 -13.72 11.40
C GLY A 137 4.79 -14.99 10.85
N MET A 138 5.37 -15.81 11.73
CA MET A 138 5.93 -17.12 11.39
C MET A 138 4.82 -18.10 10.96
N PRO A 139 5.13 -19.21 10.30
CA PRO A 139 4.15 -20.06 9.60
C PRO A 139 2.89 -20.38 10.40
N GLU A 140 3.05 -20.91 11.60
CA GLU A 140 1.93 -21.34 12.45
C GLU A 140 1.04 -20.14 12.87
N PHE A 141 1.66 -19.03 13.27
CA PHE A 141 0.94 -17.81 13.61
C PHE A 141 0.24 -17.24 12.38
N HIS A 142 0.94 -17.11 11.26
CA HIS A 142 0.42 -16.55 10.02
C HIS A 142 -0.83 -17.29 9.54
N ASP A 143 -0.78 -18.62 9.47
CA ASP A 143 -1.88 -19.46 9.03
C ASP A 143 -3.13 -19.31 9.91
N ARG A 144 -2.93 -19.26 11.23
CA ARG A 144 -4.00 -19.03 12.20
C ARG A 144 -4.58 -17.62 12.05
N PHE A 145 -3.74 -16.59 11.95
CA PHE A 145 -4.14 -15.19 11.86
C PHE A 145 -4.88 -14.87 10.56
N ARG A 146 -4.52 -15.55 9.47
CA ARG A 146 -5.22 -15.44 8.17
C ARG A 146 -6.35 -16.43 8.01
N VAL A 147 -6.58 -17.29 9.00
CA VAL A 147 -7.62 -18.32 8.98
C VAL A 147 -7.51 -19.19 7.72
N ALA A 148 -6.28 -19.57 7.35
CA ALA A 148 -5.96 -20.26 6.10
C ALA A 148 -4.75 -21.18 6.29
N PRO A 149 -4.94 -22.43 6.77
CA PRO A 149 -3.84 -23.39 6.94
C PRO A 149 -3.02 -23.60 5.66
N GLY A 150 -1.71 -23.55 5.75
CA GLY A 150 -0.77 -23.69 4.64
C GLY A 150 -0.59 -22.39 3.83
N SER A 151 -1.15 -21.27 4.27
CA SER A 151 -1.06 -20.00 3.54
C SER A 151 0.36 -19.44 3.50
N PHE A 152 1.15 -19.65 4.56
CA PHE A 152 2.54 -19.24 4.59
C PHE A 152 3.37 -19.94 3.51
N ASP A 153 3.27 -21.25 3.42
CA ASP A 153 4.02 -22.04 2.43
C ASP A 153 3.61 -21.70 1.00
N ARG A 154 2.31 -21.41 0.78
CA ARG A 154 1.81 -20.95 -0.51
C ARG A 154 2.40 -19.59 -0.90
N ALA A 155 2.44 -18.64 0.04
CA ALA A 155 3.05 -17.33 -0.19
C ALA A 155 4.56 -17.46 -0.48
N MET A 156 5.26 -18.36 0.20
CA MET A 156 6.68 -18.61 -0.06
C MET A 156 6.92 -19.28 -1.40
N ALA A 157 6.07 -20.21 -1.83
CA ALA A 157 6.14 -20.79 -3.19
C ALA A 157 5.91 -19.71 -4.26
N THR A 158 5.00 -18.78 -4.01
CA THR A 158 4.76 -17.62 -4.90
C THR A 158 5.96 -16.68 -4.91
N TYR A 159 6.61 -16.44 -3.77
CA TYR A 159 7.87 -15.70 -3.71
C TYR A 159 8.94 -16.35 -4.62
N ASP A 160 9.17 -17.65 -4.49
CA ASP A 160 10.18 -18.37 -5.27
C ASP A 160 9.90 -18.26 -6.78
N ALA A 161 8.63 -18.38 -7.18
CA ALA A 161 8.22 -18.23 -8.59
C ALA A 161 8.38 -16.78 -9.09
N LEU A 162 8.08 -15.77 -8.28
CA LEU A 162 8.29 -14.35 -8.62
C LEU A 162 9.77 -14.03 -8.80
N CYS A 163 10.67 -14.67 -8.06
CA CYS A 163 12.11 -14.52 -8.22
C CYS A 163 12.58 -14.87 -9.65
N GLU A 164 11.99 -15.88 -10.28
CA GLU A 164 12.29 -16.25 -11.67
C GLU A 164 11.87 -15.17 -12.65
N VAL A 165 10.70 -14.53 -12.42
CA VAL A 165 10.23 -13.43 -13.24
C VAL A 165 11.10 -12.19 -13.04
N GLN A 166 11.45 -11.86 -11.78
CA GLN A 166 12.27 -10.69 -11.45
C GLN A 166 13.66 -10.75 -12.08
N ARG A 167 14.28 -11.93 -12.18
CA ARG A 167 15.58 -12.10 -12.86
C ARG A 167 15.51 -11.76 -14.35
N ARG A 168 14.33 -11.94 -14.99
CA ARG A 168 14.11 -11.66 -16.42
C ARG A 168 13.66 -10.23 -16.66
N ASP A 169 12.93 -9.65 -15.69
CA ASP A 169 12.40 -8.29 -15.78
C ASP A 169 12.63 -7.50 -14.47
N PRO A 170 13.64 -6.63 -14.44
CA PRO A 170 13.99 -5.86 -13.24
C PRO A 170 12.96 -4.79 -12.86
N ARG A 171 11.91 -4.58 -13.64
CA ARG A 171 10.79 -3.72 -13.28
C ARG A 171 9.90 -4.35 -12.21
N LEU A 172 9.90 -5.69 -12.09
CA LEU A 172 9.24 -6.38 -10.99
C LEU A 172 9.97 -6.10 -9.69
N ARG A 173 9.22 -5.73 -8.67
CA ARG A 173 9.67 -5.63 -7.28
C ARG A 173 8.87 -6.61 -6.43
N ILE A 174 9.57 -7.27 -5.51
CA ILE A 174 8.97 -8.22 -4.59
C ILE A 174 9.10 -7.63 -3.19
N HIS A 175 7.98 -7.27 -2.60
CA HIS A 175 7.91 -6.78 -1.23
C HIS A 175 7.18 -7.79 -0.36
N SER A 176 7.36 -7.71 0.95
CA SER A 176 6.42 -8.26 1.92
C SER A 176 5.76 -7.11 2.68
N ILE A 177 4.55 -7.35 3.17
CA ILE A 177 3.84 -6.43 4.03
C ILE A 177 3.26 -7.19 5.23
N SER A 178 3.52 -6.66 6.44
CA SER A 178 2.96 -7.17 7.69
C SER A 178 2.08 -6.12 8.34
N THR A 179 0.88 -6.52 8.77
CA THR A 179 -0.01 -5.67 9.55
C THR A 179 0.24 -5.89 11.05
N ALA A 180 0.90 -4.93 11.69
CA ALA A 180 1.20 -4.97 13.10
C ALA A 180 -0.04 -4.71 13.96
N THR A 181 -0.23 -5.56 14.96
CA THR A 181 -1.28 -5.53 15.97
C THR A 181 -0.68 -5.73 17.35
N ASP A 182 -1.47 -5.62 18.39
CA ASP A 182 -1.09 -5.89 19.78
C ASP A 182 -0.67 -7.36 20.06
N VAL A 183 -0.92 -8.28 19.11
CA VAL A 183 -0.66 -9.72 19.31
C VAL A 183 0.46 -10.30 18.45
N ASN A 184 1.05 -9.52 17.51
CA ASN A 184 2.01 -10.08 16.56
C ASN A 184 3.33 -9.32 16.38
N VAL A 185 3.66 -8.38 17.24
CA VAL A 185 4.91 -7.61 17.14
C VAL A 185 6.14 -8.51 17.13
N GLU A 186 6.21 -9.48 18.05
CA GLU A 186 7.32 -10.43 18.12
C GLU A 186 7.32 -11.42 16.95
N GLU A 187 6.18 -11.87 16.50
CA GLU A 187 6.02 -12.71 15.31
C GLU A 187 6.55 -12.02 14.05
N ILE A 188 6.24 -10.72 13.88
CA ILE A 188 6.76 -9.92 12.76
C ILE A 188 8.28 -9.74 12.88
N ARG A 189 8.82 -9.59 14.09
CA ARG A 189 10.27 -9.48 14.30
C ARG A 189 10.99 -10.75 13.85
N GLN A 190 10.48 -11.93 14.24
CA GLN A 190 11.03 -13.21 13.82
C GLN A 190 10.88 -13.41 12.30
N LEU A 191 9.71 -13.10 11.77
CA LEU A 191 9.44 -13.12 10.34
C LEU A 191 10.43 -12.22 9.56
N THR A 192 10.71 -11.03 10.07
CA THR A 192 11.65 -10.08 9.44
C THR A 192 13.04 -10.70 9.25
N THR A 193 13.53 -11.42 10.29
CA THR A 193 14.81 -12.15 10.23
C THR A 193 14.72 -13.29 9.22
N TYR A 194 13.68 -14.10 9.33
CA TYR A 194 13.46 -15.21 8.40
C TYR A 194 13.44 -14.75 6.93
N LEU A 195 12.71 -13.67 6.63
CA LEU A 195 12.61 -13.12 5.27
C LEU A 195 13.96 -12.56 4.79
N TYR A 196 14.72 -11.93 5.68
CA TYR A 196 16.04 -11.44 5.33
C TYR A 196 16.96 -12.58 4.93
N ASP A 197 16.97 -13.68 5.67
CA ASP A 197 17.85 -14.83 5.41
C ASP A 197 17.36 -15.68 4.22
N ARG A 198 16.05 -15.99 4.19
CA ARG A 198 15.44 -16.91 3.22
C ARG A 198 15.15 -16.26 1.87
N CYS A 199 14.92 -14.95 1.82
CA CYS A 199 14.40 -14.24 0.65
C CYS A 199 15.35 -13.17 0.11
N PRO A 200 16.52 -13.55 -0.49
CA PRO A 200 17.55 -12.59 -0.91
C PRO A 200 17.09 -11.63 -2.04
N GLN A 201 16.09 -12.01 -2.83
CA GLN A 201 15.54 -11.17 -3.90
C GLN A 201 14.34 -10.30 -3.45
N MET A 202 13.91 -10.41 -2.19
CA MET A 202 12.89 -9.52 -1.65
C MET A 202 13.47 -8.12 -1.49
N ASP A 203 12.81 -7.15 -2.11
CA ASP A 203 13.29 -5.77 -2.20
C ASP A 203 13.06 -4.96 -0.93
N HIS A 204 11.98 -5.25 -0.20
CA HIS A 204 11.54 -4.48 0.96
C HIS A 204 10.58 -5.28 1.84
N HIS A 205 10.60 -5.01 3.15
CA HIS A 205 9.63 -5.51 4.13
C HIS A 205 8.88 -4.34 4.76
N ASN A 206 7.62 -4.15 4.35
CA ASN A 206 6.74 -3.09 4.82
C ASN A 206 6.07 -3.44 6.14
N LEU A 207 5.95 -2.45 7.02
CA LEU A 207 5.15 -2.55 8.23
C LEU A 207 3.94 -1.62 8.16
N ALA A 208 2.73 -2.19 8.12
CA ALA A 208 1.48 -1.47 8.32
C ALA A 208 1.05 -1.56 9.79
N ILE A 209 0.31 -0.57 10.28
CA ILE A 209 -0.38 -0.65 11.57
C ILE A 209 -1.86 -0.95 11.29
N ILE A 210 -2.45 -1.86 12.08
CA ILE A 210 -3.87 -2.21 11.95
C ILE A 210 -4.76 -0.95 11.98
N ARG A 211 -5.74 -0.91 11.08
CA ARG A 211 -6.62 0.25 10.90
C ARG A 211 -8.04 -0.15 10.49
N GLY A 212 -8.94 0.80 10.53
CA GLY A 212 -10.30 0.65 10.05
C GLY A 212 -11.15 -0.30 10.89
N ASP A 213 -12.32 -0.64 10.36
CA ASP A 213 -13.16 -1.71 10.90
C ASP A 213 -12.57 -3.05 10.47
N ARG A 214 -12.33 -3.95 11.42
CA ARG A 214 -11.69 -5.25 11.20
C ARG A 214 -12.59 -6.37 11.65
N LYS A 215 -12.47 -7.50 10.96
CA LYS A 215 -13.30 -8.68 11.21
C LYS A 215 -13.24 -9.14 12.68
N ASN A 216 -12.05 -9.15 13.28
CA ASN A 216 -11.87 -9.42 14.70
C ASN A 216 -11.71 -8.11 15.48
N PRO A 217 -12.75 -7.59 16.14
CA PRO A 217 -12.70 -6.32 16.86
C PRO A 217 -11.80 -6.35 18.11
N ALA A 218 -11.39 -7.53 18.57
CA ALA A 218 -10.49 -7.68 19.72
C ALA A 218 -9.07 -7.24 19.41
N LEU A 219 -8.64 -7.30 18.14
CA LEU A 219 -7.31 -6.84 17.72
C LEU A 219 -7.18 -5.32 17.90
N LYS A 220 -6.04 -4.89 18.44
CA LYS A 220 -5.76 -3.48 18.74
C LYS A 220 -4.49 -3.01 18.03
N THR A 221 -4.33 -1.71 17.99
CA THR A 221 -3.05 -1.08 17.65
C THR A 221 -1.97 -1.58 18.62
N PRO A 222 -0.77 -1.94 18.13
CA PRO A 222 0.33 -2.33 19.00
C PRO A 222 0.73 -1.19 19.93
N ASP A 223 1.42 -1.51 21.02
CA ASP A 223 2.12 -0.49 21.79
C ASP A 223 3.08 0.27 20.87
N LEU A 224 3.02 1.61 20.91
CA LEU A 224 3.77 2.42 19.96
C LEU A 224 5.27 2.42 20.22
N ALA A 225 5.70 2.19 21.47
CA ALA A 225 7.12 2.04 21.78
C ALA A 225 7.65 0.69 21.28
N GLU A 226 6.87 -0.38 21.43
CA GLU A 226 7.21 -1.69 20.86
C GLU A 226 7.25 -1.65 19.34
N TYR A 227 6.27 -1.02 18.71
CA TYR A 227 6.25 -0.84 17.27
C TYR A 227 7.47 -0.04 16.78
N ALA A 228 7.86 1.02 17.49
CA ALA A 228 9.05 1.80 17.16
C ALA A 228 10.35 0.96 17.27
N ARG A 229 10.45 0.09 18.28
CA ARG A 229 11.57 -0.86 18.41
C ARG A 229 11.57 -1.90 17.30
N LEU A 230 10.40 -2.43 16.94
CA LEU A 230 10.26 -3.34 15.80
C LEU A 230 10.75 -2.67 14.52
N TYR A 231 10.31 -1.44 14.26
CA TYR A 231 10.74 -0.73 13.06
C TYR A 231 12.25 -0.42 13.07
N ASP A 232 12.82 -0.04 14.21
CA ASP A 232 14.26 0.12 14.36
C ASP A 232 15.02 -1.15 13.96
N TYR A 233 14.54 -2.29 14.44
CA TYR A 233 15.10 -3.60 14.09
C TYR A 233 15.01 -3.89 12.58
N VAL A 234 13.81 -3.75 12.00
CA VAL A 234 13.59 -3.96 10.56
C VAL A 234 14.52 -3.05 9.75
N ARG A 235 14.57 -1.76 10.08
CA ARG A 235 15.38 -0.78 9.37
C ARG A 235 16.87 -1.10 9.42
N ARG A 236 17.39 -1.51 10.57
CA ARG A 236 18.81 -1.86 10.74
C ARG A 236 19.17 -3.14 10.00
N LEU A 237 18.30 -4.13 10.01
CA LEU A 237 18.53 -5.40 9.32
C LEU A 237 18.48 -5.23 7.80
N TRP A 238 17.50 -4.48 7.29
CA TRP A 238 17.25 -4.34 5.85
C TRP A 238 18.05 -3.21 5.18
N ALA A 239 18.68 -2.31 5.96
CA ALA A 239 19.44 -1.18 5.43
C ALA A 239 20.43 -1.54 4.30
N PRO A 240 21.21 -2.64 4.35
CA PRO A 240 22.12 -3.00 3.27
C PRO A 240 21.44 -3.32 1.94
N ARG A 241 20.21 -3.89 1.97
CA ARG A 241 19.44 -4.19 0.76
C ARG A 241 18.75 -2.99 0.17
N GLU A 242 18.45 -2.01 1.00
CA GLU A 242 17.70 -0.81 0.62
C GLU A 242 18.57 0.38 0.23
N GLU A 243 19.88 0.27 0.42
CA GLU A 243 20.83 1.35 0.13
C GLU A 243 20.69 1.85 -1.32
N GLY A 244 20.62 3.18 -1.47
CA GLY A 244 20.44 3.83 -2.79
C GLY A 244 19.02 3.76 -3.36
N ARG A 245 18.09 3.08 -2.71
CA ARG A 245 16.69 3.02 -3.15
C ARG A 245 15.86 4.16 -2.55
N TYR A 246 14.89 4.64 -3.30
CA TYR A 246 13.99 5.72 -2.85
C TYR A 246 13.22 5.35 -1.57
N GLY A 247 12.78 4.10 -1.44
CA GLY A 247 12.12 3.58 -0.24
C GLY A 247 12.93 3.78 1.03
N SER A 248 14.25 3.62 0.99
CA SER A 248 15.14 3.81 2.15
C SER A 248 15.12 5.24 2.72
N ILE A 249 14.67 6.22 1.95
CA ILE A 249 14.53 7.61 2.37
C ILE A 249 13.11 7.90 2.87
N VAL A 250 12.11 7.36 2.18
CA VAL A 250 10.69 7.68 2.43
C VAL A 250 10.12 6.86 3.59
N GLU A 251 10.49 5.59 3.69
CA GLU A 251 9.94 4.68 4.70
C GLU A 251 10.18 5.17 6.15
N PRO A 252 11.38 5.61 6.56
CA PRO A 252 11.57 6.20 7.88
C PRO A 252 10.63 7.39 8.18
N MET A 253 10.34 8.20 7.17
CA MET A 253 9.42 9.34 7.31
C MET A 253 7.97 8.88 7.50
N LEU A 254 7.55 7.84 6.77
CA LEU A 254 6.24 7.23 6.94
C LEU A 254 6.07 6.65 8.35
N GLN A 255 7.03 5.89 8.81
CA GLN A 255 6.98 5.26 10.13
C GLN A 255 6.97 6.30 11.26
N TRP A 256 7.79 7.35 11.16
CA TRP A 256 7.72 8.48 12.06
C TRP A 256 6.33 9.12 12.06
N ALA A 257 5.78 9.39 10.90
CA ALA A 257 4.48 10.03 10.77
C ALA A 257 3.35 9.18 11.33
N LYS A 258 3.37 7.85 11.12
CA LYS A 258 2.39 6.91 11.73
C LYS A 258 2.41 7.01 13.26
N ILE A 259 3.59 6.86 13.86
CA ILE A 259 3.76 6.94 15.32
C ILE A 259 3.28 8.29 15.85
N GLN A 260 3.72 9.40 15.24
CA GLN A 260 3.32 10.73 15.68
C GLN A 260 1.82 10.99 15.51
N THR A 261 1.22 10.48 14.43
CA THR A 261 -0.23 10.61 14.19
C THR A 261 -1.03 9.89 15.27
N LEU A 262 -0.65 8.68 15.64
CA LEU A 262 -1.33 7.93 16.71
C LEU A 262 -1.08 8.52 18.09
N THR A 263 0.15 8.96 18.39
CA THR A 263 0.50 9.59 19.67
C THR A 263 -0.28 10.88 19.88
N ARG A 264 -0.37 11.72 18.86
CA ARG A 264 -1.02 13.03 18.94
C ARG A 264 -2.51 12.99 18.61
N ARG A 265 -3.01 11.87 18.08
CA ARG A 265 -4.40 11.69 17.62
C ARG A 265 -4.83 12.80 16.65
N THR A 266 -3.93 13.18 15.74
CA THR A 266 -4.18 14.19 14.71
C THR A 266 -3.26 13.97 13.51
N GLN A 267 -3.57 14.57 12.37
CA GLN A 267 -2.71 14.57 11.19
C GLN A 267 -1.43 15.36 11.47
N VAL A 268 -0.27 14.70 11.42
CA VAL A 268 1.05 15.38 11.51
C VAL A 268 1.51 15.93 10.16
N ALA A 269 1.04 15.33 9.07
CA ALA A 269 1.08 15.88 7.71
C ALA A 269 -0.36 16.09 7.26
N SER A 270 -0.68 17.25 6.69
CA SER A 270 -2.03 17.52 6.18
C SER A 270 -2.38 16.49 5.10
N CYS A 271 -3.46 15.74 5.32
CA CYS A 271 -3.85 14.65 4.44
C CYS A 271 -4.27 15.17 3.06
N SER A 272 -3.75 14.56 2.00
CA SER A 272 -4.07 14.88 0.60
C SER A 272 -5.14 13.96 -0.01
N ALA A 273 -5.81 13.14 0.80
CA ALA A 273 -6.93 12.32 0.35
C ALA A 273 -8.06 13.19 -0.19
N GLY A 274 -8.64 12.78 -1.31
CA GLY A 274 -9.66 13.58 -2.02
C GLY A 274 -9.09 14.69 -2.92
N VAL A 275 -7.77 14.91 -2.90
CA VAL A 275 -7.05 15.85 -3.80
C VAL A 275 -6.04 15.09 -4.65
N LEU A 276 -5.07 14.43 -4.03
CA LEU A 276 -4.06 13.64 -4.73
C LEU A 276 -4.45 12.16 -4.84
N SER A 277 -5.35 11.66 -4.02
CA SER A 277 -5.74 10.25 -4.00
C SER A 277 -7.25 10.09 -4.04
N ALA A 278 -7.70 9.05 -4.74
CA ALA A 278 -9.08 8.58 -4.73
C ALA A 278 -9.12 7.06 -4.53
N VAL A 279 -10.24 6.57 -4.04
CA VAL A 279 -10.55 5.14 -3.91
C VAL A 279 -11.78 4.81 -4.74
N VAL A 280 -11.71 3.71 -5.46
CA VAL A 280 -12.87 3.10 -6.11
C VAL A 280 -12.98 1.66 -5.60
N SER A 281 -14.07 1.36 -4.93
CA SER A 281 -14.38 0.03 -4.40
C SER A 281 -14.85 -0.91 -5.50
N ALA A 282 -14.80 -2.21 -5.25
CA ALA A 282 -15.14 -3.23 -6.23
C ALA A 282 -16.57 -3.09 -6.79
N ASN A 283 -17.52 -2.65 -5.96
CA ASN A 283 -18.93 -2.40 -6.34
C ASN A 283 -19.17 -1.05 -7.05
N GLY A 284 -18.11 -0.25 -7.28
CA GLY A 284 -18.20 1.05 -7.94
C GLY A 284 -18.39 2.26 -7.01
N ASP A 285 -18.35 2.07 -5.69
CA ASP A 285 -18.37 3.18 -4.75
C ASP A 285 -17.09 4.01 -4.86
N VAL A 286 -17.24 5.33 -4.93
CA VAL A 286 -16.14 6.29 -5.00
C VAL A 286 -15.98 6.98 -3.65
N SER A 287 -14.77 6.96 -3.10
CA SER A 287 -14.43 7.58 -1.81
C SER A 287 -13.16 8.42 -1.90
N VAL A 288 -12.96 9.33 -0.97
CA VAL A 288 -11.68 10.07 -0.85
C VAL A 288 -10.57 9.20 -0.28
N CYS A 289 -10.92 8.26 0.60
CA CYS A 289 -10.02 7.26 1.19
C CYS A 289 -10.80 6.02 1.66
N GLU A 290 -10.09 5.00 2.13
CA GLU A 290 -10.65 3.72 2.59
C GLU A 290 -11.48 3.80 3.89
N LEU A 291 -11.41 4.91 4.64
CA LEU A 291 -12.01 5.05 5.97
C LEU A 291 -13.24 5.96 6.01
N HIS A 292 -13.53 6.66 4.93
CA HIS A 292 -14.71 7.51 4.81
C HIS A 292 -15.79 6.82 3.98
N GLU A 293 -17.04 7.12 4.32
CA GLU A 293 -18.21 6.69 3.56
C GLU A 293 -18.12 7.10 2.09
N PRO A 294 -18.64 6.28 1.18
CA PRO A 294 -18.67 6.60 -0.24
C PRO A 294 -19.36 7.93 -0.53
N LEU A 295 -18.80 8.68 -1.46
CA LEU A 295 -19.37 9.95 -1.97
C LEU A 295 -20.52 9.68 -2.95
N GLY A 296 -20.46 8.59 -3.68
CA GLY A 296 -21.42 8.15 -4.69
C GLY A 296 -20.95 6.85 -5.35
N ASN A 297 -21.71 6.37 -6.35
CA ASN A 297 -21.44 5.11 -7.04
C ASN A 297 -21.40 5.31 -8.55
N LEU A 298 -20.43 4.71 -9.24
CA LEU A 298 -20.17 4.84 -10.68
C LEU A 298 -21.30 4.31 -11.57
N ARG A 299 -22.17 3.44 -11.05
CA ARG A 299 -23.36 2.96 -11.75
C ARG A 299 -24.52 3.96 -11.76
N GLN A 300 -24.44 4.98 -10.89
CA GLN A 300 -25.48 6.00 -10.73
C GLN A 300 -25.05 7.36 -11.29
N GLN A 301 -23.75 7.68 -11.20
CA GLN A 301 -23.19 8.97 -11.56
C GLN A 301 -21.82 8.79 -12.18
N SER A 302 -21.38 9.72 -13.01
CA SER A 302 -19.99 9.73 -13.50
C SER A 302 -19.01 10.03 -12.35
N PHE A 303 -17.75 9.60 -12.53
CA PHE A 303 -16.69 9.93 -11.56
C PHE A 303 -16.63 11.43 -11.26
N TRP A 304 -16.78 12.27 -12.26
CA TRP A 304 -16.66 13.73 -12.12
C TRP A 304 -17.83 14.36 -11.40
N GLU A 305 -19.08 13.89 -11.61
CA GLU A 305 -20.24 14.34 -10.85
C GLU A 305 -20.06 14.02 -9.36
N ILE A 306 -19.59 12.81 -9.03
CA ILE A 306 -19.29 12.40 -7.65
C ILE A 306 -18.16 13.25 -7.08
N TRP A 307 -17.04 13.38 -7.81
CA TRP A 307 -15.81 13.99 -7.33
C TRP A 307 -15.90 15.49 -7.16
N SER A 308 -16.74 16.18 -7.94
CA SER A 308 -17.00 17.62 -7.83
C SER A 308 -18.25 17.99 -7.03
N SER A 309 -18.94 17.01 -6.42
CA SER A 309 -20.14 17.22 -5.61
C SER A 309 -19.88 18.10 -4.37
N ASP A 310 -20.95 18.72 -3.84
CA ASP A 310 -20.88 19.46 -2.57
C ASP A 310 -20.42 18.57 -1.42
N ARG A 311 -20.87 17.31 -1.40
CA ARG A 311 -20.43 16.31 -0.41
C ARG A 311 -18.92 16.08 -0.48
N ALA A 312 -18.36 15.96 -1.68
CA ALA A 312 -16.93 15.81 -1.87
C ALA A 312 -16.14 17.06 -1.44
N ARG A 313 -16.66 18.26 -1.73
CA ARG A 313 -16.08 19.54 -1.27
C ARG A 313 -16.08 19.65 0.25
N ALA A 314 -17.22 19.36 0.88
CA ALA A 314 -17.37 19.41 2.34
C ALA A 314 -16.42 18.42 3.03
N LEU A 315 -16.29 17.20 2.51
CA LEU A 315 -15.40 16.19 3.07
C LEU A 315 -13.92 16.59 2.92
N ARG A 316 -13.49 17.10 1.77
CA ARG A 316 -12.12 17.63 1.61
C ARG A 316 -11.83 18.79 2.57
N ALA A 317 -12.79 19.68 2.79
CA ALA A 317 -12.65 20.76 3.78
C ALA A 317 -12.52 20.22 5.21
N SER A 318 -13.28 19.20 5.60
CA SER A 318 -13.19 18.50 6.88
C SER A 318 -11.80 17.87 7.08
N ILE A 319 -11.29 17.16 6.05
CA ILE A 319 -9.94 16.58 6.06
C ILE A 319 -8.87 17.68 6.24
N ALA A 320 -8.99 18.80 5.52
CA ALA A 320 -8.07 19.92 5.63
C ALA A 320 -8.08 20.57 7.03
N ARG A 321 -9.22 20.57 7.72
CA ARG A 321 -9.34 20.99 9.13
C ARG A 321 -8.84 19.95 10.14
N LYS A 322 -8.33 18.80 9.65
CA LYS A 322 -7.81 17.69 10.47
C LYS A 322 -8.86 17.04 11.39
N GLU A 323 -10.09 16.96 10.95
CA GLU A 323 -11.20 16.33 11.70
C GLU A 323 -11.11 14.80 11.69
N CYS A 324 -10.20 14.22 10.92
CA CYS A 324 -9.85 12.81 10.93
C CYS A 324 -8.33 12.62 10.95
N TYR A 325 -7.88 11.43 11.30
CA TYR A 325 -6.49 11.00 11.17
C TYR A 325 -6.40 9.48 10.96
N CYS A 326 -5.35 9.02 10.29
CA CYS A 326 -5.09 7.60 10.09
C CYS A 326 -3.60 7.36 9.79
N THR A 327 -3.22 6.09 9.68
CA THR A 327 -1.86 5.63 9.37
C THR A 327 -1.74 4.97 8.01
N THR A 328 -2.76 5.10 7.15
CA THR A 328 -2.81 4.44 5.84
C THR A 328 -1.74 4.99 4.91
N GLU A 329 -0.81 4.14 4.52
CA GLU A 329 0.41 4.50 3.78
C GLU A 329 0.11 5.18 2.45
N VAL A 330 -0.83 4.65 1.67
CA VAL A 330 -1.19 5.14 0.34
C VAL A 330 -1.71 6.58 0.34
N PHE A 331 -2.18 7.09 1.49
CA PHE A 331 -2.58 8.49 1.67
C PHE A 331 -1.51 9.31 2.38
N LEU A 332 -0.81 8.70 3.35
CA LEU A 332 0.21 9.38 4.15
C LEU A 332 1.45 9.71 3.32
N TRP A 333 1.87 8.78 2.44
CA TRP A 333 3.02 8.98 1.57
C TRP A 333 2.89 10.22 0.65
N PRO A 334 1.81 10.41 -0.13
CA PRO A 334 1.66 11.61 -0.94
C PRO A 334 1.55 12.87 -0.09
N SER A 335 0.92 12.77 1.08
CA SER A 335 0.76 13.89 2.01
C SER A 335 2.10 14.40 2.54
N ILE A 336 3.10 13.54 2.69
CA ILE A 336 4.44 13.93 3.11
C ILE A 336 5.26 14.42 1.92
N VAL A 337 5.33 13.62 0.86
CA VAL A 337 6.32 13.81 -0.21
C VAL A 337 5.98 15.01 -1.11
N TYR A 338 4.69 15.30 -1.31
CA TYR A 338 4.24 16.41 -2.18
C TYR A 338 3.88 17.68 -1.44
N GLN A 339 4.25 17.81 -0.17
CA GLN A 339 4.10 19.03 0.62
C GLN A 339 5.45 19.39 1.26
N PRO A 340 6.17 20.43 0.76
CA PRO A 340 7.55 20.70 1.15
C PRO A 340 7.76 20.88 2.66
N THR A 341 6.83 21.55 3.34
CA THR A 341 6.89 21.77 4.80
C THR A 341 6.79 20.44 5.55
N HIS A 342 5.88 19.56 5.14
CA HIS A 342 5.69 18.26 5.77
C HIS A 342 6.85 17.30 5.42
N LEU A 343 7.41 17.41 4.23
CA LEU A 343 8.61 16.66 3.86
C LEU A 343 9.78 17.02 4.77
N LEU A 344 10.06 18.33 4.95
CA LEU A 344 11.14 18.81 5.83
C LEU A 344 10.90 18.37 7.27
N GLN A 345 9.66 18.50 7.77
CA GLN A 345 9.27 18.08 9.12
C GLN A 345 9.48 16.57 9.31
N ALA A 346 9.04 15.74 8.36
CA ALA A 346 9.21 14.30 8.42
C ALA A 346 10.67 13.88 8.31
N MET A 347 11.46 14.57 7.46
CA MET A 347 12.90 14.37 7.35
C MET A 347 13.62 14.65 8.67
N ALA A 348 13.25 15.72 9.38
CA ALA A 348 13.82 16.07 10.68
C ALA A 348 13.40 15.06 11.75
N GLY A 349 12.12 14.72 11.80
CA GLY A 349 11.57 13.79 12.78
C GLY A 349 12.08 12.36 12.64
N ALA A 350 12.27 11.90 11.41
CA ALA A 350 12.80 10.56 11.12
C ALA A 350 14.33 10.46 11.17
N ARG A 351 15.01 11.51 11.62
CA ARG A 351 16.49 11.59 11.60
C ARG A 351 17.19 10.40 12.26
N VAL A 352 16.61 9.87 13.33
CA VAL A 352 17.14 8.71 14.06
C VAL A 352 17.26 7.51 13.11
N TRP A 353 16.20 7.18 12.40
CA TRP A 353 16.18 6.02 11.49
C TRP A 353 16.85 6.25 10.14
N ARG A 354 17.03 7.50 9.72
CA ARG A 354 17.76 7.82 8.48
C ARG A 354 19.27 7.67 8.60
N ARG A 355 19.81 7.77 9.82
CA ARG A 355 21.25 7.66 10.14
C ARG A 355 21.60 6.37 10.87
N ILE A 356 20.69 5.41 10.84
CA ILE A 356 20.88 4.16 11.55
C ILE A 356 22.04 3.37 10.93
N LYS A 357 22.87 2.78 11.79
CA LYS A 357 23.90 1.86 11.33
C LYS A 357 23.29 0.47 11.14
N PRO A 358 23.67 -0.26 10.08
CA PRO A 358 23.31 -1.66 9.94
C PRO A 358 23.67 -2.45 11.20
N LEU A 359 22.97 -3.56 11.43
CA LEU A 359 23.36 -4.51 12.47
C LEU A 359 24.76 -5.05 12.14
N ALA A 360 25.65 -5.12 13.12
CA ALA A 360 26.91 -5.81 12.94
C ALA A 360 26.65 -7.32 12.76
N GLU A 361 27.52 -7.99 12.02
CA GLU A 361 27.42 -9.43 11.81
C GLU A 361 27.44 -10.15 13.16
N GLY A 362 26.39 -10.90 13.48
CA GLY A 362 26.21 -11.57 14.76
C GLY A 362 25.61 -10.73 15.91
N GLU A 363 25.32 -9.43 15.69
CA GLU A 363 24.65 -8.58 16.67
C GLU A 363 23.19 -9.02 16.84
N LYS A 364 22.87 -9.63 17.97
CA LYS A 364 21.49 -9.93 18.37
C LYS A 364 20.97 -8.75 19.19
N ILE A 365 19.97 -8.02 18.66
CA ILE A 365 19.23 -7.08 19.49
C ILE A 365 18.34 -7.90 20.42
N VAL A 366 18.76 -8.02 21.67
CA VAL A 366 17.91 -8.55 22.73
C VAL A 366 16.94 -7.42 23.09
N LEU A 367 15.67 -7.56 22.73
CA LEU A 367 14.64 -6.69 23.26
C LEU A 367 14.58 -6.97 24.78
N PRO A 368 14.56 -5.95 25.65
CA PRO A 368 14.35 -6.19 27.06
C PRO A 368 13.01 -6.92 27.21
N THR A 369 13.05 -8.08 27.83
CA THR A 369 11.86 -8.79 28.31
C THR A 369 11.11 -7.83 29.24
N ALA A 370 9.80 -7.67 28.97
CA ALA A 370 8.90 -6.83 29.75
C ALA A 370 8.85 -7.24 31.23
#